data_672c6a68556b3671f921f3859657501e
#
_entry.id   672c6a68556b3671f921f3859657501e
#
_cell.length_a   1.000
_cell.length_b   1.000
_cell.length_c   1.000
_cell.angle_alpha   90.00
_cell.angle_beta   90.00
_cell.angle_gamma   90.00
#
_symmetry.space_group_name_H-M   'P 1'
#
loop_
_entity.id
_entity.type
_entity.pdbx_description
1 polymer ?
#
loop_
_entity_poly.entity_id
_entity_poly.type
_entity_poly.pdbx_seq_one_letter_code
_entity_poly.pdbx_strand_id
1 'polypeptide(L)'
;MTNRERFANILNKKSDHCGFWHGNPNPASQEYLFGSLNVKNDFEFGLKLGSTCRWIMPDEHHVWKHPDGKPYFDPLGGQERHSLSQPGVFAECEDVDEVEKYPWPDPKYCDFTETIAEIDRTIAADQAVLSGMWSCFFHNVCDYFGMENYFIKMYTDPDVVEAVTEHIADFYMQANEALFRQAADRIDMFFFGNDFGSQLDLLISPEAFDRFVMPTFVKFTNLAHKYGMKVLLHSCGSIDRVIPRLIDAGVDALHPIQARARGMDAVHLSQAYGKDLVFVGGVDTQELLPFGTPRQVRDEVRRLRDLFGPNYVVS
;
A
#
# COMPACT_ATOMS: atom_id res chain seq x y z
N MET A 1 -24.37 13.57 8.65
CA MET A 1 -23.16 12.70 8.69
C MET A 1 -22.26 13.11 7.54
N THR A 2 -21.03 13.48 7.84
CA THR A 2 -20.02 13.86 6.86
C THR A 2 -19.46 12.61 6.13
N ASN A 3 -18.71 12.78 5.03
CA ASN A 3 -18.04 11.66 4.36
C ASN A 3 -16.99 11.02 5.26
N ARG A 4 -16.24 11.84 6.04
CA ARG A 4 -15.25 11.32 6.99
C ARG A 4 -15.91 10.49 8.12
N GLU A 5 -17.03 10.96 8.68
CA GLU A 5 -17.81 10.18 9.66
C GLU A 5 -18.34 8.86 9.08
N ARG A 6 -18.82 8.91 7.82
CA ARG A 6 -19.27 7.70 7.11
C ARG A 6 -18.12 6.71 6.94
N PHE A 7 -16.94 7.19 6.52
CA PHE A 7 -15.77 6.35 6.37
C PHE A 7 -15.32 5.72 7.69
N ALA A 8 -15.31 6.50 8.77
CA ALA A 8 -15.06 5.97 10.12
C ALA A 8 -16.07 4.90 10.53
N ASN A 9 -17.35 5.06 10.18
CA ASN A 9 -18.38 4.02 10.42
C ASN A 9 -18.11 2.75 9.60
N ILE A 10 -17.62 2.86 8.34
CA ILE A 10 -17.21 1.69 7.53
C ILE A 10 -16.09 0.94 8.25
N LEU A 11 -15.04 1.63 8.68
CA LEU A 11 -13.90 1.04 9.37
C LEU A 11 -14.28 0.38 10.70
N ASN A 12 -15.28 0.91 11.38
CA ASN A 12 -15.82 0.36 12.63
C ASN A 12 -16.96 -0.65 12.42
N LYS A 13 -17.26 -1.03 11.16
CA LYS A 13 -18.33 -1.98 10.77
C LYS A 13 -19.72 -1.57 11.27
N LYS A 14 -20.01 -0.27 11.25
CA LYS A 14 -21.28 0.36 11.70
C LYS A 14 -21.96 1.16 10.61
N SER A 15 -21.48 1.09 9.37
CA SER A 15 -22.06 1.84 8.26
C SER A 15 -23.34 1.19 7.75
N ASP A 16 -24.22 2.00 7.18
CA ASP A 16 -25.40 1.60 6.42
C ASP A 16 -25.20 1.78 4.90
N HIS A 17 -24.07 2.37 4.48
CA HIS A 17 -23.75 2.63 3.09
C HIS A 17 -22.26 2.35 2.81
N CYS A 18 -21.98 1.85 1.60
CA CYS A 18 -20.59 1.68 1.13
C CYS A 18 -19.89 3.02 0.95
N GLY A 19 -18.56 3.00 1.10
CA GLY A 19 -17.69 4.05 0.64
C GLY A 19 -17.40 3.93 -0.86
N PHE A 20 -16.78 4.97 -1.40
CA PHE A 20 -16.25 4.98 -2.75
C PHE A 20 -14.90 5.68 -2.77
N TRP A 21 -13.96 5.08 -3.46
CA TRP A 21 -12.67 5.67 -3.80
C TRP A 21 -12.43 5.46 -5.29
N HIS A 22 -12.09 6.52 -6.02
CA HIS A 22 -11.85 6.44 -7.46
C HIS A 22 -10.55 5.71 -7.83
N GLY A 23 -9.81 5.23 -6.83
CA GLY A 23 -8.55 4.52 -7.03
C GLY A 23 -7.41 5.45 -7.38
N ASN A 24 -6.40 4.88 -8.05
CA ASN A 24 -5.25 5.60 -8.58
C ASN A 24 -5.18 5.39 -10.11
N PRO A 25 -5.83 6.24 -10.92
CA PRO A 25 -5.86 6.09 -12.36
C PRO A 25 -4.46 6.12 -12.96
N ASN A 26 -4.20 5.23 -13.92
CA ASN A 26 -2.94 5.22 -14.63
C ASN A 26 -2.62 6.62 -15.23
N PRO A 27 -1.41 7.17 -15.04
CA PRO A 27 -1.04 8.50 -15.54
C PRO A 27 -1.35 8.71 -17.01
N ALA A 28 -1.18 7.68 -17.86
CA ALA A 28 -1.51 7.76 -19.29
C ALA A 28 -3.01 7.97 -19.58
N SER A 29 -3.89 7.62 -18.62
CA SER A 29 -5.34 7.80 -18.72
C SER A 29 -5.84 9.10 -18.10
N GLN A 30 -5.04 9.73 -17.23
CA GLN A 30 -5.49 10.87 -16.43
C GLN A 30 -5.92 12.06 -17.28
N GLU A 31 -5.17 12.41 -18.34
CA GLU A 31 -5.51 13.52 -19.22
C GLU A 31 -6.90 13.33 -19.83
N TYR A 32 -7.21 12.13 -20.33
CA TYR A 32 -8.52 11.81 -20.88
C TYR A 32 -9.62 11.84 -19.81
N LEU A 33 -9.38 11.24 -18.65
CA LEU A 33 -10.36 11.19 -17.56
C LEU A 33 -10.66 12.59 -17.02
N PHE A 34 -9.64 13.39 -16.77
CA PHE A 34 -9.79 14.74 -16.25
C PHE A 34 -10.48 15.65 -17.27
N GLY A 35 -10.09 15.55 -18.54
CA GLY A 35 -10.75 16.28 -19.64
C GLY A 35 -12.22 15.91 -19.80
N SER A 36 -12.58 14.63 -19.65
CA SER A 36 -13.96 14.15 -19.79
C SER A 36 -14.91 14.74 -18.73
N LEU A 37 -14.41 15.07 -17.56
CA LEU A 37 -15.17 15.65 -16.44
C LEU A 37 -14.92 17.15 -16.26
N ASN A 38 -14.06 17.77 -17.11
CA ASN A 38 -13.63 19.14 -17.01
C ASN A 38 -13.06 19.50 -15.62
N VAL A 39 -12.13 18.67 -15.15
CA VAL A 39 -11.35 18.85 -13.92
C VAL A 39 -9.87 18.94 -14.23
N LYS A 40 -9.05 19.49 -13.31
CA LYS A 40 -7.64 19.82 -13.56
C LYS A 40 -6.65 18.82 -12.97
N ASN A 41 -7.06 18.09 -11.95
CA ASN A 41 -6.18 17.21 -11.19
C ASN A 41 -6.98 16.13 -10.46
N ASP A 42 -6.27 15.18 -9.86
CA ASP A 42 -6.82 14.04 -9.12
C ASP A 42 -7.73 14.46 -7.96
N PHE A 43 -7.41 15.53 -7.25
CA PHE A 43 -8.25 16.04 -6.17
C PHE A 43 -9.63 16.49 -6.66
N GLU A 44 -9.67 17.31 -7.72
CA GLU A 44 -10.94 17.75 -8.33
C GLU A 44 -11.71 16.57 -8.94
N PHE A 45 -10.98 15.59 -9.51
CA PHE A 45 -11.55 14.36 -10.07
C PHE A 45 -12.26 13.54 -8.99
N GLY A 46 -11.59 13.27 -7.88
CA GLY A 46 -12.17 12.54 -6.75
C GLY A 46 -13.40 13.24 -6.18
N LEU A 47 -13.35 14.57 -5.99
CA LEU A 47 -14.51 15.37 -5.55
C LEU A 47 -15.68 15.28 -6.53
N LYS A 48 -15.40 15.39 -7.83
CA LYS A 48 -16.41 15.32 -8.89
C LYS A 48 -17.11 13.97 -8.95
N LEU A 49 -16.40 12.89 -8.66
CA LEU A 49 -16.93 11.52 -8.60
C LEU A 49 -17.59 11.18 -7.27
N GLY A 50 -17.41 12.00 -6.23
CA GLY A 50 -17.96 11.76 -4.90
C GLY A 50 -17.15 10.75 -4.07
N SER A 51 -15.83 10.71 -4.25
CA SER A 51 -14.95 9.87 -3.42
C SER A 51 -15.07 10.24 -1.95
N THR A 52 -15.27 9.23 -1.11
CA THR A 52 -15.41 9.39 0.35
C THR A 52 -14.07 9.49 1.07
N CYS A 53 -13.00 9.06 0.42
CA CYS A 53 -11.65 9.16 0.91
C CYS A 53 -10.68 9.55 -0.21
N ARG A 54 -9.49 9.99 0.18
CA ARG A 54 -8.39 10.30 -0.73
C ARG A 54 -7.10 9.71 -0.20
N TRP A 55 -6.31 9.14 -1.09
CA TRP A 55 -4.95 8.72 -0.81
C TRP A 55 -3.98 9.87 -1.05
N ILE A 56 -3.20 10.19 -0.03
CA ILE A 56 -2.15 11.19 -0.06
C ILE A 56 -0.84 10.47 0.25
N MET A 57 -0.10 10.14 -0.80
CA MET A 57 1.19 9.47 -0.68
C MET A 57 2.30 10.52 -0.56
N PRO A 58 3.05 10.52 0.55
CA PRO A 58 4.31 11.25 0.63
C PRO A 58 5.32 10.57 -0.31
N ASP A 59 5.47 11.09 -1.51
CA ASP A 59 6.39 10.54 -2.48
C ASP A 59 7.81 11.10 -2.35
N GLU A 60 8.77 10.38 -2.89
CA GLU A 60 10.18 10.72 -2.83
C GLU A 60 10.47 12.14 -3.35
N HIS A 61 9.86 12.56 -4.44
CA HIS A 61 10.13 13.85 -5.07
C HIS A 61 9.69 15.03 -4.21
N HIS A 62 8.62 14.84 -3.44
CA HIS A 62 8.04 15.89 -2.61
C HIS A 62 8.60 15.92 -1.20
N VAL A 63 8.87 14.76 -0.59
CA VAL A 63 9.31 14.68 0.81
C VAL A 63 10.83 14.62 0.96
N TRP A 64 11.58 14.01 0.06
CA TRP A 64 13.01 13.81 0.20
C TRP A 64 13.80 15.08 -0.15
N LYS A 65 14.56 15.62 0.81
CA LYS A 65 15.28 16.90 0.69
C LYS A 65 16.76 16.75 1.10
N HIS A 66 17.44 15.73 0.54
CA HIS A 66 18.87 15.55 0.83
C HIS A 66 19.68 16.70 0.21
N PRO A 67 20.55 17.42 0.99
CA PRO A 67 21.24 18.63 0.54
C PRO A 67 22.18 18.39 -0.64
N ASP A 68 22.78 17.20 -0.74
CA ASP A 68 23.69 16.83 -1.84
C ASP A 68 22.97 16.14 -3.00
N GLY A 69 21.62 16.10 -3.00
CA GLY A 69 20.83 15.44 -4.04
C GLY A 69 21.00 13.92 -4.11
N LYS A 70 21.48 13.28 -3.02
CA LYS A 70 21.57 11.82 -2.97
C LYS A 70 20.19 11.21 -3.06
N PRO A 71 20.03 10.03 -3.71
CA PRO A 71 18.76 9.36 -3.81
C PRO A 71 18.27 8.90 -2.43
N TYR A 72 16.99 8.66 -2.38
CA TYR A 72 16.25 8.09 -1.26
C TYR A 72 16.72 6.67 -0.93
N PHE A 73 16.57 5.74 -1.88
CA PHE A 73 17.24 4.45 -1.91
C PHE A 73 18.00 4.31 -3.23
N ASP A 74 19.19 3.70 -3.19
CA ASP A 74 20.00 3.44 -4.38
C ASP A 74 20.39 1.96 -4.48
N PRO A 75 19.40 1.07 -4.69
CA PRO A 75 19.65 -0.37 -4.71
C PRO A 75 20.51 -0.82 -5.90
N LEU A 76 20.65 0.00 -6.93
CA LEU A 76 21.37 -0.32 -8.16
C LEU A 76 22.70 0.46 -8.30
N GLY A 77 23.11 1.24 -7.29
CA GLY A 77 24.36 2.02 -7.33
C GLY A 77 24.40 3.03 -8.47
N GLY A 78 23.29 3.72 -8.71
CA GLY A 78 23.14 4.72 -9.78
C GLY A 78 22.91 4.14 -11.18
N GLN A 79 22.72 2.82 -11.33
CA GLN A 79 22.39 2.21 -12.61
C GLN A 79 20.90 2.32 -12.93
N GLU A 80 20.56 2.39 -14.21
CA GLU A 80 19.17 2.34 -14.65
C GLU A 80 18.59 0.91 -14.51
N ARG A 81 17.33 0.82 -14.09
CA ARG A 81 16.64 -0.47 -13.97
C ARG A 81 16.15 -0.97 -15.33
N HIS A 82 16.50 -2.21 -15.67
CA HIS A 82 16.06 -2.88 -16.89
C HIS A 82 15.16 -4.10 -16.63
N SER A 83 15.23 -4.70 -15.43
CA SER A 83 14.39 -5.84 -15.04
C SER A 83 14.28 -5.96 -13.51
N LEU A 84 13.29 -6.74 -13.03
CA LEU A 84 13.15 -7.06 -11.61
C LEU A 84 14.24 -8.00 -11.08
N SER A 85 14.87 -8.77 -11.95
CA SER A 85 15.98 -9.68 -11.60
C SER A 85 17.36 -9.06 -11.83
N GLN A 86 17.44 -7.76 -12.17
CA GLN A 86 18.73 -7.09 -12.27
C GLN A 86 19.43 -7.13 -10.90
N PRO A 87 20.68 -7.61 -10.83
CA PRO A 87 21.42 -7.67 -9.57
C PRO A 87 21.54 -6.29 -8.94
N GLY A 88 21.16 -6.18 -7.68
CA GLY A 88 21.37 -5.00 -6.85
C GLY A 88 22.74 -5.00 -6.18
N VAL A 89 23.03 -3.96 -5.41
CA VAL A 89 24.35 -3.76 -4.76
C VAL A 89 24.72 -4.86 -3.76
N PHE A 90 23.74 -5.61 -3.24
CA PHE A 90 23.95 -6.73 -2.33
C PHE A 90 23.70 -8.10 -2.97
N ALA A 91 23.63 -8.19 -4.31
CA ALA A 91 23.38 -9.46 -4.99
C ALA A 91 24.36 -10.58 -4.59
N GLU A 92 25.65 -10.24 -4.44
CA GLU A 92 26.73 -11.18 -4.09
C GLU A 92 27.19 -11.03 -2.63
N CYS A 93 26.54 -10.18 -1.82
CA CYS A 93 26.94 -9.92 -0.44
C CYS A 93 26.69 -11.14 0.46
N GLU A 94 27.69 -11.58 1.22
CA GLU A 94 27.64 -12.68 2.19
C GLU A 94 28.01 -12.21 3.63
N ASP A 95 28.37 -10.93 3.79
CA ASP A 95 28.83 -10.37 5.05
C ASP A 95 27.92 -9.23 5.53
N VAL A 96 27.35 -9.39 6.71
CA VAL A 96 26.51 -8.37 7.36
C VAL A 96 27.29 -7.06 7.57
N ASP A 97 28.60 -7.14 7.83
CA ASP A 97 29.44 -5.94 8.01
C ASP A 97 29.47 -5.04 6.75
N GLU A 98 29.24 -5.59 5.55
CA GLU A 98 29.14 -4.80 4.33
C GLU A 98 27.81 -4.03 4.30
N VAL A 99 26.72 -4.67 4.75
CA VAL A 99 25.41 -4.04 4.87
C VAL A 99 25.43 -2.88 5.86
N GLU A 100 26.09 -3.08 7.02
CA GLU A 100 26.21 -2.05 8.06
C GLU A 100 27.01 -0.82 7.61
N LYS A 101 27.97 -1.00 6.71
CA LYS A 101 28.79 0.09 6.16
C LYS A 101 28.16 0.85 5.00
N TYR A 102 27.03 0.33 4.46
CA TYR A 102 26.34 0.96 3.35
C TYR A 102 25.75 2.31 3.77
N PRO A 103 25.80 3.34 2.90
CA PRO A 103 25.31 4.68 3.24
C PRO A 103 23.78 4.75 3.16
N TRP A 104 23.11 4.13 4.13
CA TRP A 104 21.65 4.13 4.22
C TRP A 104 21.07 5.55 4.30
N PRO A 105 19.88 5.81 3.75
CA PRO A 105 19.25 7.13 3.82
C PRO A 105 18.87 7.48 5.26
N ASP A 106 19.06 8.74 5.63
CA ASP A 106 18.70 9.26 6.95
C ASP A 106 17.31 9.94 6.86
N PRO A 107 16.27 9.43 7.56
CA PRO A 107 14.91 9.94 7.49
C PRO A 107 14.75 11.40 7.96
N LYS A 108 15.79 11.99 8.60
CA LYS A 108 15.78 13.43 8.96
C LYS A 108 15.65 14.36 7.74
N TYR A 109 15.96 13.88 6.55
CA TYR A 109 15.81 14.64 5.31
C TYR A 109 14.39 14.56 4.71
N CYS A 110 13.44 13.90 5.38
CA CYS A 110 12.04 13.91 5.00
C CYS A 110 11.34 15.17 5.51
N ASP A 111 10.81 15.96 4.60
CA ASP A 111 9.98 17.14 4.89
C ASP A 111 8.53 16.86 4.46
N PHE A 112 7.63 16.79 5.43
CA PHE A 112 6.21 16.48 5.21
C PHE A 112 5.31 17.72 5.08
N THR A 113 5.88 18.92 4.96
CA THR A 113 5.10 20.17 4.93
C THR A 113 4.04 20.16 3.84
N GLU A 114 4.39 19.76 2.62
CA GLU A 114 3.43 19.69 1.49
C GLU A 114 2.39 18.59 1.70
N THR A 115 2.80 17.43 2.20
CA THR A 115 1.90 16.31 2.54
C THR A 115 0.85 16.75 3.56
N ILE A 116 1.27 17.45 4.62
CA ILE A 116 0.37 17.95 5.68
C ILE A 116 -0.62 18.96 5.10
N ALA A 117 -0.19 19.86 4.23
CA ALA A 117 -1.06 20.82 3.55
C ALA A 117 -2.13 20.11 2.69
N GLU A 118 -1.78 19.04 1.98
CA GLU A 118 -2.75 18.24 1.21
C GLU A 118 -3.70 17.42 2.12
N ILE A 119 -3.24 16.96 3.27
CA ILE A 119 -4.10 16.35 4.31
C ILE A 119 -5.15 17.37 4.79
N ASP A 120 -4.72 18.58 5.16
CA ASP A 120 -5.62 19.64 5.61
C ASP A 120 -6.64 20.04 4.55
N ARG A 121 -6.20 20.15 3.30
CA ARG A 121 -7.07 20.41 2.15
C ARG A 121 -8.13 19.33 1.95
N THR A 122 -7.74 18.06 2.12
CA THR A 122 -8.62 16.90 1.95
C THR A 122 -9.71 16.87 3.04
N ILE A 123 -9.32 17.14 4.29
CA ILE A 123 -10.27 17.25 5.41
C ILE A 123 -11.24 18.41 5.21
N ALA A 124 -10.74 19.58 4.76
CA ALA A 124 -11.59 20.73 4.48
C ALA A 124 -12.62 20.44 3.36
N ALA A 125 -12.34 19.46 2.51
CA ALA A 125 -13.26 18.98 1.45
C ALA A 125 -14.17 17.82 1.92
N ASP A 126 -14.20 17.51 3.22
CA ASP A 126 -15.00 16.44 3.82
C ASP A 126 -14.68 15.04 3.24
N GLN A 127 -13.41 14.73 3.06
CA GLN A 127 -12.95 13.39 2.67
C GLN A 127 -12.10 12.78 3.78
N ALA A 128 -12.18 11.47 3.96
CA ALA A 128 -11.27 10.72 4.80
C ALA A 128 -9.87 10.65 4.15
N VAL A 129 -8.84 10.56 4.99
CA VAL A 129 -7.44 10.58 4.57
C VAL A 129 -6.81 9.21 4.72
N LEU A 130 -6.31 8.68 3.62
CA LEU A 130 -5.40 7.53 3.57
C LEU A 130 -4.00 8.09 3.35
N SER A 131 -3.04 7.87 4.25
CA SER A 131 -1.69 8.42 4.10
C SER A 131 -0.64 7.62 4.86
N GLY A 132 0.62 8.01 4.69
CA GLY A 132 1.83 7.37 5.19
C GLY A 132 2.78 7.09 4.03
N MET A 133 4.08 6.93 4.34
CA MET A 133 5.05 6.49 3.33
C MET A 133 4.59 5.18 2.72
N TRP A 134 4.79 4.98 1.42
CA TRP A 134 4.36 3.76 0.74
C TRP A 134 4.93 2.47 1.35
N SER A 135 6.08 2.57 2.01
CA SER A 135 6.69 1.55 2.87
C SER A 135 6.76 0.15 2.23
N CYS A 136 7.10 0.09 0.95
CA CYS A 136 7.19 -1.15 0.18
C CYS A 136 8.50 -1.92 0.48
N PHE A 137 8.75 -2.19 1.75
CA PHE A 137 10.03 -2.75 2.22
C PHE A 137 10.40 -4.06 1.52
N PHE A 138 9.45 -4.97 1.29
CA PHE A 138 9.70 -6.24 0.62
C PHE A 138 10.24 -6.03 -0.80
N HIS A 139 9.65 -5.10 -1.57
CA HIS A 139 10.13 -4.75 -2.89
C HIS A 139 11.48 -4.03 -2.85
N ASN A 140 11.66 -3.10 -1.90
CA ASN A 140 12.94 -2.41 -1.78
C ASN A 140 14.07 -3.38 -1.44
N VAL A 141 13.86 -4.32 -0.50
CA VAL A 141 14.84 -5.37 -0.20
C VAL A 141 15.12 -6.20 -1.45
N CYS A 142 14.07 -6.64 -2.16
CA CYS A 142 14.19 -7.36 -3.42
C CYS A 142 15.07 -6.59 -4.43
N ASP A 143 14.92 -5.27 -4.50
CA ASP A 143 15.70 -4.42 -5.41
C ASP A 143 17.19 -4.37 -5.07
N TYR A 144 17.56 -4.43 -3.78
CA TYR A 144 18.94 -4.45 -3.33
C TYR A 144 19.68 -5.75 -3.70
N PHE A 145 18.97 -6.83 -3.94
CA PHE A 145 19.54 -8.12 -4.35
C PHE A 145 19.27 -8.46 -5.83
N GLY A 146 18.16 -7.99 -6.39
CA GLY A 146 17.50 -8.55 -7.56
C GLY A 146 16.63 -9.75 -7.16
N MET A 147 15.45 -9.89 -7.77
CA MET A 147 14.40 -10.83 -7.33
C MET A 147 14.87 -12.27 -7.17
N GLU A 148 15.63 -12.79 -8.13
CA GLU A 148 16.14 -14.17 -8.08
C GLU A 148 17.12 -14.36 -6.92
N ASN A 149 18.12 -13.48 -6.81
CA ASN A 149 19.10 -13.53 -5.72
C ASN A 149 18.44 -13.34 -4.36
N TYR A 150 17.45 -12.45 -4.23
CA TYR A 150 16.71 -12.24 -2.98
C TYR A 150 16.10 -13.54 -2.47
N PHE A 151 15.40 -14.27 -3.35
CA PHE A 151 14.76 -15.51 -2.95
C PHE A 151 15.77 -16.63 -2.62
N ILE A 152 16.93 -16.67 -3.29
CA ILE A 152 18.01 -17.59 -2.98
C ILE A 152 18.64 -17.24 -1.63
N LYS A 153 18.97 -15.96 -1.43
CA LYS A 153 19.66 -15.47 -0.22
C LYS A 153 18.82 -15.58 1.07
N MET A 154 17.50 -15.65 0.97
CA MET A 154 16.66 -16.03 2.12
C MET A 154 17.06 -17.38 2.73
N TYR A 155 17.70 -18.27 1.95
CA TYR A 155 18.12 -19.60 2.38
C TYR A 155 19.62 -19.75 2.55
N THR A 156 20.42 -19.06 1.74
CA THR A 156 21.90 -19.17 1.79
C THR A 156 22.52 -18.16 2.76
N ASP A 157 22.00 -16.93 2.80
CA ASP A 157 22.56 -15.81 3.58
C ASP A 157 21.45 -15.03 4.31
N PRO A 158 20.62 -15.71 5.13
CA PRO A 158 19.44 -15.09 5.73
C PRO A 158 19.74 -13.89 6.61
N ASP A 159 20.89 -13.87 7.29
CA ASP A 159 21.29 -12.78 8.18
C ASP A 159 21.58 -11.49 7.39
N VAL A 160 22.11 -11.62 6.17
CA VAL A 160 22.31 -10.49 5.25
C VAL A 160 20.96 -9.93 4.79
N VAL A 161 20.01 -10.80 4.45
CA VAL A 161 18.64 -10.40 4.07
C VAL A 161 17.94 -9.69 5.22
N GLU A 162 18.08 -10.21 6.43
CA GLU A 162 17.49 -9.61 7.64
C GLU A 162 18.10 -8.23 7.92
N ALA A 163 19.42 -8.08 7.81
CA ALA A 163 20.10 -6.79 8.01
C ALA A 163 19.63 -5.72 7.00
N VAL A 164 19.59 -6.05 5.71
CA VAL A 164 19.06 -5.13 4.68
C VAL A 164 17.60 -4.76 4.95
N THR A 165 16.79 -5.75 5.35
CA THR A 165 15.38 -5.54 5.71
C THR A 165 15.24 -4.59 6.90
N GLU A 166 16.10 -4.73 7.92
CA GLU A 166 16.07 -3.90 9.12
C GLU A 166 16.38 -2.44 8.81
N HIS A 167 17.43 -2.15 8.04
CA HIS A 167 17.76 -0.78 7.62
C HIS A 167 16.64 -0.10 6.83
N ILE A 168 16.02 -0.81 5.88
CA ILE A 168 14.89 -0.29 5.11
C ILE A 168 13.66 -0.07 5.99
N ALA A 169 13.37 -1.04 6.87
CA ALA A 169 12.27 -0.95 7.81
C ALA A 169 12.43 0.22 8.78
N ASP A 170 13.61 0.39 9.35
CA ASP A 170 13.92 1.46 10.29
C ASP A 170 13.79 2.84 9.65
N PHE A 171 14.23 2.99 8.41
CA PHE A 171 13.99 4.23 7.66
C PHE A 171 12.48 4.53 7.57
N TYR A 172 11.67 3.59 7.11
CA TYR A 172 10.22 3.79 6.99
C TYR A 172 9.54 3.99 8.33
N MET A 173 9.96 3.28 9.38
CA MET A 173 9.44 3.47 10.74
C MET A 173 9.66 4.91 11.23
N GLN A 174 10.87 5.42 11.09
CA GLN A 174 11.21 6.78 11.53
C GLN A 174 10.52 7.86 10.67
N ALA A 175 10.49 7.69 9.35
CA ALA A 175 9.83 8.61 8.44
C ALA A 175 8.31 8.67 8.69
N ASN A 176 7.65 7.51 8.83
CA ASN A 176 6.23 7.47 9.18
C ASN A 176 5.97 8.07 10.56
N GLU A 177 6.79 7.76 11.57
CA GLU A 177 6.61 8.33 12.89
C GLU A 177 6.76 9.86 12.88
N ALA A 178 7.67 10.41 12.06
CA ALA A 178 7.81 11.86 11.90
C ALA A 178 6.56 12.52 11.30
N LEU A 179 5.91 11.88 10.31
CA LEU A 179 4.63 12.32 9.77
C LEU A 179 3.51 12.18 10.82
N PHE A 180 3.40 11.02 11.47
CA PHE A 180 2.31 10.71 12.40
C PHE A 180 2.33 11.61 13.63
N ARG A 181 3.49 11.98 14.15
CA ARG A 181 3.60 12.98 15.24
C ARG A 181 3.00 14.33 14.87
N GLN A 182 2.94 14.68 13.60
CA GLN A 182 2.45 15.97 13.11
C GLN A 182 0.99 15.93 12.64
N ALA A 183 0.49 14.77 12.20
CA ALA A 183 -0.77 14.71 11.45
C ALA A 183 -1.66 13.49 11.77
N ALA A 184 -1.32 12.62 12.74
CA ALA A 184 -2.06 11.38 12.96
C ALA A 184 -3.54 11.60 13.30
N ASP A 185 -3.88 12.71 13.98
CA ASP A 185 -5.26 13.12 14.30
C ASP A 185 -6.11 13.43 13.04
N ARG A 186 -5.45 13.59 11.90
CA ARG A 186 -6.03 13.95 10.61
C ARG A 186 -5.95 12.81 9.58
N ILE A 187 -5.20 11.74 9.86
CA ILE A 187 -5.08 10.54 9.01
C ILE A 187 -6.02 9.47 9.54
N ASP A 188 -6.93 8.98 8.71
CA ASP A 188 -7.90 7.95 9.10
C ASP A 188 -7.30 6.54 8.98
N MET A 189 -6.43 6.32 7.98
CA MET A 189 -5.72 5.05 7.78
C MET A 189 -4.27 5.27 7.38
N PHE A 190 -3.38 4.47 7.96
CA PHE A 190 -2.05 4.23 7.38
C PHE A 190 -2.20 3.29 6.20
N PHE A 191 -1.90 3.79 5.00
CA PHE A 191 -1.99 3.03 3.77
C PHE A 191 -0.61 2.80 3.18
N PHE A 192 -0.19 1.54 3.16
CA PHE A 192 1.09 1.13 2.58
C PHE A 192 0.94 -0.15 1.76
N GLY A 193 1.95 -0.48 0.94
CA GLY A 193 1.83 -1.55 -0.02
C GLY A 193 3.06 -2.42 -0.20
N ASN A 194 2.81 -3.72 -0.32
CA ASN A 194 3.78 -4.72 -0.71
C ASN A 194 3.06 -5.85 -1.45
N ASP A 195 3.43 -6.14 -2.69
CA ASP A 195 2.84 -7.25 -3.43
C ASP A 195 3.53 -8.56 -3.06
N PHE A 196 2.80 -9.43 -2.39
CA PHE A 196 3.32 -10.72 -1.91
C PHE A 196 2.93 -11.91 -2.79
N GLY A 197 2.05 -11.71 -3.76
CA GLY A 197 1.48 -12.76 -4.59
C GLY A 197 1.62 -12.54 -6.08
N SER A 198 1.74 -13.66 -6.80
CA SER A 198 1.52 -13.75 -8.24
C SER A 198 0.03 -13.98 -8.54
N GLN A 199 -0.35 -14.21 -9.80
CA GLN A 199 -1.72 -14.62 -10.14
C GLN A 199 -2.11 -16.00 -9.55
N LEU A 200 -1.12 -16.83 -9.22
CA LEU A 200 -1.35 -18.23 -8.88
C LEU A 200 -1.08 -18.57 -7.42
N ASP A 201 -0.10 -17.94 -6.77
CA ASP A 201 0.30 -18.22 -5.39
C ASP A 201 1.20 -17.09 -4.86
N LEU A 202 1.62 -17.21 -3.60
CA LEU A 202 2.63 -16.36 -2.98
C LEU A 202 3.94 -16.38 -3.76
N LEU A 203 4.70 -15.28 -3.69
CA LEU A 203 6.05 -15.19 -4.26
C LEU A 203 7.08 -15.99 -3.44
N ILE A 204 6.85 -16.14 -2.14
CA ILE A 204 7.69 -16.91 -1.20
C ILE A 204 6.82 -17.86 -0.38
N SER A 205 7.44 -18.87 0.25
CA SER A 205 6.70 -19.80 1.10
C SER A 205 6.11 -19.09 2.34
N PRO A 206 5.03 -19.63 2.94
CA PRO A 206 4.52 -19.08 4.20
C PRO A 206 5.55 -19.02 5.32
N GLU A 207 6.48 -19.97 5.38
CA GLU A 207 7.56 -20.02 6.38
C GLU A 207 8.57 -18.87 6.14
N ALA A 208 8.94 -18.62 4.89
CA ALA A 208 9.78 -17.48 4.54
C ALA A 208 9.04 -16.16 4.79
N PHE A 209 7.73 -16.10 4.53
CA PHE A 209 6.89 -14.95 4.85
C PHE A 209 6.88 -14.67 6.36
N ASP A 210 6.72 -15.71 7.20
CA ASP A 210 6.76 -15.59 8.64
C ASP A 210 8.12 -15.09 9.16
N ARG A 211 9.23 -15.50 8.53
CA ARG A 211 10.58 -15.09 8.93
C ARG A 211 10.95 -13.69 8.46
N PHE A 212 10.78 -13.38 7.17
CA PHE A 212 11.35 -12.19 6.53
C PHE A 212 10.38 -11.03 6.36
N VAL A 213 9.06 -11.29 6.43
CA VAL A 213 8.04 -10.25 6.22
C VAL A 213 7.33 -9.87 7.50
N MET A 214 6.83 -10.85 8.24
CA MET A 214 5.98 -10.60 9.40
C MET A 214 6.59 -9.74 10.50
N PRO A 215 7.90 -9.87 10.87
CA PRO A 215 8.48 -9.05 11.92
C PRO A 215 8.42 -7.55 11.61
N THR A 216 8.75 -7.16 10.38
CA THR A 216 8.66 -5.77 9.91
C THR A 216 7.22 -5.31 9.80
N PHE A 217 6.35 -6.19 9.30
CA PHE A 217 4.94 -5.90 9.13
C PHE A 217 4.26 -5.53 10.46
N VAL A 218 4.52 -6.31 11.51
CA VAL A 218 4.03 -6.05 12.88
C VAL A 218 4.56 -4.73 13.44
N LYS A 219 5.82 -4.35 13.15
CA LYS A 219 6.36 -3.04 13.54
C LYS A 219 5.50 -1.90 12.93
N PHE A 220 5.13 -1.99 11.66
CA PHE A 220 4.36 -0.96 10.95
C PHE A 220 2.91 -0.87 11.44
N THR A 221 2.23 -1.98 11.62
CA THR A 221 0.85 -1.99 12.12
C THR A 221 0.78 -1.45 13.55
N ASN A 222 1.71 -1.86 14.42
CA ASN A 222 1.80 -1.35 15.79
C ASN A 222 2.07 0.16 15.83
N LEU A 223 2.90 0.68 14.92
CA LEU A 223 3.14 2.12 14.83
C LEU A 223 1.85 2.87 14.50
N ALA A 224 1.10 2.42 13.49
CA ALA A 224 -0.18 3.03 13.12
C ALA A 224 -1.18 3.01 14.27
N HIS A 225 -1.34 1.86 14.93
CA HIS A 225 -2.27 1.70 16.04
C HIS A 225 -1.85 2.51 17.27
N LYS A 226 -0.55 2.67 17.55
CA LYS A 226 -0.03 3.58 18.61
C LYS A 226 -0.53 5.02 18.42
N TYR A 227 -0.70 5.45 17.17
CA TYR A 227 -1.23 6.78 16.82
C TYR A 227 -2.74 6.80 16.57
N GLY A 228 -3.45 5.70 16.85
CA GLY A 228 -4.92 5.61 16.75
C GLY A 228 -5.44 5.44 15.32
N MET A 229 -4.58 5.21 14.34
CA MET A 229 -4.97 5.01 12.94
C MET A 229 -5.29 3.53 12.68
N LYS A 230 -6.17 3.29 11.71
CA LYS A 230 -6.41 2.00 11.12
C LYS A 230 -5.37 1.70 10.03
N VAL A 231 -5.18 0.42 9.70
CA VAL A 231 -4.20 -0.04 8.70
C VAL A 231 -4.91 -0.55 7.46
N LEU A 232 -4.59 0.04 6.30
CA LEU A 232 -4.96 -0.46 4.98
C LEU A 232 -3.71 -1.03 4.31
N LEU A 233 -3.73 -2.32 4.02
CA LEU A 233 -2.67 -2.96 3.25
C LEU A 233 -3.05 -3.00 1.77
N HIS A 234 -2.12 -2.56 0.90
CA HIS A 234 -2.15 -2.94 -0.52
C HIS A 234 -1.29 -4.18 -0.74
N SER A 235 -1.88 -5.20 -1.35
CA SER A 235 -1.12 -6.33 -1.88
C SER A 235 -1.84 -6.95 -3.06
N CYS A 236 -1.24 -6.85 -4.24
CA CYS A 236 -1.69 -7.57 -5.41
C CYS A 236 -1.41 -9.09 -5.30
N GLY A 237 -2.08 -9.85 -6.14
CA GLY A 237 -1.84 -11.27 -6.31
C GLY A 237 -2.65 -12.19 -5.39
N SER A 238 -2.32 -13.46 -5.46
CA SER A 238 -2.90 -14.55 -4.68
C SER A 238 -2.25 -14.58 -3.29
N ILE A 239 -2.87 -13.92 -2.31
CA ILE A 239 -2.37 -13.79 -0.93
C ILE A 239 -3.27 -14.47 0.12
N ASP A 240 -4.31 -15.18 -0.30
CA ASP A 240 -5.27 -15.84 0.59
C ASP A 240 -4.59 -16.63 1.72
N ARG A 241 -3.50 -17.34 1.42
CA ARG A 241 -2.76 -18.18 2.38
C ARG A 241 -2.13 -17.39 3.54
N VAL A 242 -1.92 -16.09 3.40
CA VAL A 242 -1.32 -15.23 4.44
C VAL A 242 -2.28 -14.21 5.02
N ILE A 243 -3.52 -14.08 4.50
CA ILE A 243 -4.52 -13.17 5.06
C ILE A 243 -4.73 -13.38 6.57
N PRO A 244 -4.85 -14.61 7.10
CA PRO A 244 -4.97 -14.79 8.56
C PRO A 244 -3.81 -14.18 9.36
N ARG A 245 -2.58 -14.33 8.87
CA ARG A 245 -1.38 -13.72 9.50
C ARG A 245 -1.42 -12.20 9.49
N LEU A 246 -1.91 -11.62 8.38
CA LEU A 246 -2.05 -10.17 8.22
C LEU A 246 -3.11 -9.61 9.18
N ILE A 247 -4.22 -10.33 9.38
CA ILE A 247 -5.25 -10.01 10.37
C ILE A 247 -4.65 -10.05 11.79
N ASP A 248 -3.94 -11.13 12.12
CA ASP A 248 -3.30 -11.29 13.43
C ASP A 248 -2.24 -10.20 13.68
N ALA A 249 -1.59 -9.70 12.63
CA ALA A 249 -0.65 -8.59 12.69
C ALA A 249 -1.33 -7.21 12.82
N GLY A 250 -2.66 -7.14 12.72
CA GLY A 250 -3.40 -5.91 12.92
C GLY A 250 -3.76 -5.15 11.65
N VAL A 251 -3.84 -5.81 10.48
CA VAL A 251 -4.44 -5.21 9.28
C VAL A 251 -5.94 -5.07 9.50
N ASP A 252 -6.47 -3.86 9.30
CA ASP A 252 -7.90 -3.55 9.45
C ASP A 252 -8.65 -3.61 8.10
N ALA A 253 -7.94 -3.32 7.00
CA ALA A 253 -8.53 -3.32 5.67
C ALA A 253 -7.53 -3.82 4.61
N LEU A 254 -8.04 -4.43 3.54
CA LEU A 254 -7.26 -4.99 2.44
C LEU A 254 -7.64 -4.35 1.10
N HIS A 255 -6.63 -3.96 0.32
CA HIS A 255 -6.69 -3.40 -1.03
C HIS A 255 -5.56 -3.97 -1.92
N PRO A 256 -5.73 -4.11 -3.24
CA PRO A 256 -7.02 -4.32 -3.88
C PRO A 256 -7.47 -5.76 -3.66
N ILE A 257 -8.71 -6.05 -3.96
CA ILE A 257 -9.08 -7.44 -4.16
C ILE A 257 -8.75 -7.74 -5.62
N GLN A 258 -7.64 -8.46 -5.89
CA GLN A 258 -7.30 -8.86 -7.26
C GLN A 258 -8.19 -10.02 -7.70
N ALA A 259 -9.36 -9.70 -8.22
CA ALA A 259 -10.48 -10.62 -8.43
C ALA A 259 -10.15 -11.88 -9.25
N ARG A 260 -9.09 -11.83 -10.08
CA ARG A 260 -8.67 -12.94 -10.95
C ARG A 260 -7.50 -13.77 -10.39
N ALA A 261 -6.91 -13.35 -9.29
CA ALA A 261 -5.89 -14.15 -8.62
C ALA A 261 -6.52 -15.34 -7.87
N ARG A 262 -5.81 -16.45 -7.81
CA ARG A 262 -6.28 -17.67 -7.15
C ARG A 262 -6.60 -17.41 -5.68
N GLY A 263 -7.79 -17.85 -5.22
CA GLY A 263 -8.24 -17.69 -3.84
C GLY A 263 -8.73 -16.28 -3.49
N MET A 264 -8.71 -15.34 -4.43
CA MET A 264 -9.07 -13.94 -4.18
C MET A 264 -10.47 -13.58 -4.68
N ASP A 265 -11.34 -14.58 -4.94
CA ASP A 265 -12.71 -14.28 -5.33
C ASP A 265 -13.53 -13.68 -4.18
N ALA A 266 -14.41 -12.73 -4.53
CA ALA A 266 -15.16 -11.95 -3.54
C ALA A 266 -16.08 -12.79 -2.64
N VAL A 267 -16.61 -13.92 -3.13
CA VAL A 267 -17.49 -14.81 -2.34
C VAL A 267 -16.68 -15.47 -1.23
N HIS A 268 -15.54 -16.07 -1.60
CA HIS A 268 -14.63 -16.67 -0.63
C HIS A 268 -14.18 -15.64 0.41
N LEU A 269 -13.64 -14.50 -0.03
CA LEU A 269 -13.10 -13.48 0.87
C LEU A 269 -14.17 -12.92 1.83
N SER A 270 -15.38 -12.67 1.36
CA SER A 270 -16.45 -12.15 2.20
C SER A 270 -16.86 -13.15 3.29
N GLN A 271 -16.87 -14.44 2.97
CA GLN A 271 -17.24 -15.51 3.90
C GLN A 271 -16.12 -15.82 4.90
N ALA A 272 -14.87 -15.87 4.42
CA ALA A 272 -13.72 -16.22 5.24
C ALA A 272 -13.28 -15.07 6.16
N TYR A 273 -13.24 -13.84 5.66
CA TYR A 273 -12.59 -12.72 6.35
C TYR A 273 -13.46 -11.46 6.52
N GLY A 274 -14.70 -11.46 6.03
CA GLY A 274 -15.58 -10.28 6.09
C GLY A 274 -15.93 -9.80 7.49
N LYS A 275 -15.75 -10.66 8.52
CA LYS A 275 -15.92 -10.27 9.93
C LYS A 275 -14.70 -9.51 10.47
N ASP A 276 -13.52 -9.80 9.94
CA ASP A 276 -12.25 -9.29 10.45
C ASP A 276 -11.75 -8.09 9.62
N LEU A 277 -11.87 -8.15 8.29
CA LEU A 277 -11.38 -7.11 7.37
C LEU A 277 -12.49 -6.22 6.79
N VAL A 278 -12.14 -4.98 6.51
CA VAL A 278 -12.84 -4.12 5.55
C VAL A 278 -12.17 -4.32 4.18
N PHE A 279 -12.98 -4.53 3.15
CA PHE A 279 -12.44 -4.69 1.80
C PHE A 279 -12.56 -3.39 1.00
N VAL A 280 -11.49 -3.10 0.24
CA VAL A 280 -11.40 -1.94 -0.65
C VAL A 280 -11.04 -2.43 -2.05
N GLY A 281 -11.83 -2.10 -3.07
CA GLY A 281 -11.59 -2.53 -4.44
C GLY A 281 -12.40 -3.75 -4.87
N GLY A 282 -11.83 -4.59 -5.73
CA GLY A 282 -12.44 -5.85 -6.20
C GLY A 282 -13.14 -5.77 -7.55
N VAL A 283 -13.27 -4.59 -8.15
CA VAL A 283 -13.70 -4.48 -9.55
C VAL A 283 -12.56 -4.98 -10.44
N ASP A 284 -12.87 -5.94 -11.31
CA ASP A 284 -11.86 -6.57 -12.17
C ASP A 284 -11.26 -5.56 -13.16
N THR A 285 -9.98 -5.24 -12.95
CA THR A 285 -9.18 -4.32 -13.77
C THR A 285 -8.54 -5.01 -14.97
N GLN A 286 -8.55 -6.34 -15.04
CA GLN A 286 -7.86 -7.11 -16.07
C GLN A 286 -8.74 -7.41 -17.28
N GLU A 287 -10.02 -7.65 -17.07
CA GLU A 287 -10.96 -7.97 -18.15
C GLU A 287 -12.22 -7.08 -18.13
N LEU A 288 -12.85 -6.90 -16.95
CA LEU A 288 -14.13 -6.20 -16.90
C LEU A 288 -13.99 -4.70 -17.23
N LEU A 289 -13.06 -3.99 -16.60
CA LEU A 289 -12.88 -2.56 -16.88
C LEU A 289 -12.39 -2.29 -18.31
N PRO A 290 -11.40 -3.03 -18.87
CA PRO A 290 -10.91 -2.78 -20.22
C PRO A 290 -11.91 -3.18 -21.32
N PHE A 291 -12.66 -4.26 -21.12
CA PHE A 291 -13.42 -4.90 -22.21
C PHE A 291 -14.93 -5.00 -21.93
N GLY A 292 -15.36 -4.71 -20.73
CA GLY A 292 -16.76 -4.77 -20.32
C GLY A 292 -17.58 -3.56 -20.75
N THR A 293 -18.88 -3.73 -20.80
CA THR A 293 -19.82 -2.64 -21.00
C THR A 293 -20.06 -1.87 -19.70
N PRO A 294 -20.47 -0.60 -19.74
CA PRO A 294 -20.86 0.15 -18.53
C PRO A 294 -21.95 -0.52 -17.69
N ARG A 295 -22.81 -1.34 -18.32
CA ARG A 295 -23.82 -2.13 -17.61
C ARG A 295 -23.19 -3.24 -16.78
N GLN A 296 -22.27 -4.00 -17.37
CA GLN A 296 -21.57 -5.09 -16.68
C GLN A 296 -20.76 -4.56 -15.49
N VAL A 297 -20.07 -3.42 -15.66
CA VAL A 297 -19.34 -2.77 -14.53
C VAL A 297 -20.31 -2.39 -13.41
N ARG A 298 -21.45 -1.76 -13.72
CA ARG A 298 -22.48 -1.43 -12.71
C ARG A 298 -23.05 -2.66 -12.01
N ASP A 299 -23.29 -3.73 -12.75
CA ASP A 299 -23.85 -4.96 -12.18
C ASP A 299 -22.81 -5.64 -11.27
N GLU A 300 -21.51 -5.61 -11.63
CA GLU A 300 -20.43 -6.12 -10.76
C GLU A 300 -20.27 -5.29 -9.48
N VAL A 301 -20.28 -3.97 -9.57
CA VAL A 301 -20.23 -3.10 -8.38
C VAL A 301 -21.40 -3.40 -7.43
N ARG A 302 -22.61 -3.63 -7.95
CA ARG A 302 -23.78 -4.02 -7.14
C ARG A 302 -23.57 -5.39 -6.49
N ARG A 303 -23.04 -6.37 -7.25
CA ARG A 303 -22.73 -7.71 -6.74
C ARG A 303 -21.72 -7.66 -5.60
N LEU A 304 -20.63 -6.90 -5.76
CA LEU A 304 -19.61 -6.73 -4.71
C LEU A 304 -20.18 -6.05 -3.46
N ARG A 305 -20.96 -4.99 -3.63
CA ARG A 305 -21.66 -4.34 -2.52
C ARG A 305 -22.58 -5.31 -1.76
N ASP A 306 -23.33 -6.13 -2.48
CA ASP A 306 -24.27 -7.07 -1.86
C ASP A 306 -23.55 -8.22 -1.15
N LEU A 307 -22.32 -8.59 -1.60
CA LEU A 307 -21.46 -9.61 -0.97
C LEU A 307 -20.77 -9.09 0.29
N PHE A 308 -20.11 -7.93 0.20
CA PHE A 308 -19.34 -7.37 1.31
C PHE A 308 -20.20 -6.55 2.29
N GLY A 309 -21.42 -6.20 1.90
CA GLY A 309 -22.31 -5.38 2.71
C GLY A 309 -21.91 -3.91 2.76
N PRO A 310 -22.47 -3.12 3.69
CA PRO A 310 -22.28 -1.68 3.73
C PRO A 310 -20.90 -1.24 4.24
N ASN A 311 -20.14 -2.13 4.88
CA ASN A 311 -18.80 -1.82 5.38
C ASN A 311 -17.72 -2.17 4.34
N TYR A 312 -17.93 -1.72 3.13
CA TYR A 312 -17.10 -1.96 1.95
C TYR A 312 -16.80 -0.64 1.25
N VAL A 313 -15.61 -0.51 0.67
CA VAL A 313 -15.22 0.63 -0.17
C VAL A 313 -15.08 0.16 -1.61
N VAL A 314 -15.97 0.63 -2.46
CA VAL A 314 -15.88 0.40 -3.91
C VAL A 314 -14.66 1.13 -4.46
N SER A 315 -13.80 0.43 -5.20
CA SER A 315 -12.67 1.02 -5.92
C SER A 315 -12.32 0.18 -7.16
#